data_00d52c998d2a99b2757f124fb7b29350
#
_entry.id   00d52c998d2a99b2757f124fb7b29350
#
_cell.length_a   1.000
_cell.length_b   1.000
_cell.length_c   1.000
_cell.angle_alpha   90.00
_cell.angle_beta   90.00
_cell.angle_gamma   90.00
#
_symmetry.space_group_name_H-M   'P 1'
#
loop_
_entity.id
_entity.type
_entity.pdbx_description
1 polymer ?
#
loop_
_entity_poly.entity_id
_entity_poly.type
_entity_poly.pdbx_seq_one_letter_code
_entity_poly.pdbx_strand_id
1 'polypeptide(L)'
;MNTITYNDKTYNIPKPFDLCFFGREPTKEVTLTNRFSGESATVPAFAVAIYDTILGAEHTQNYDLMQKGLNWYRKYFAKQYMTLLD
;
A
#
# COMPACT_ATOMS: atom_id res chain seq x y z
N MET A 1 -2.30 -16.62 4.04
CA MET A 1 -1.55 -15.36 4.14
C MET A 1 -0.37 -15.41 3.19
N ASN A 2 -0.23 -14.42 2.35
CA ASN A 2 0.87 -14.33 1.40
C ASN A 2 1.97 -13.44 1.95
N THR A 3 3.20 -13.78 1.59
CA THR A 3 4.36 -12.96 1.96
C THR A 3 5.13 -12.58 0.71
N ILE A 4 5.78 -11.43 0.74
CA ILE A 4 6.64 -10.94 -0.35
C ILE A 4 7.95 -10.48 0.26
N THR A 5 9.06 -10.86 -0.37
CA THR A 5 10.38 -10.41 0.04
C THR A 5 10.82 -9.25 -0.86
N TYR A 6 11.19 -8.14 -0.24
CA TYR A 6 11.62 -6.94 -0.93
C TYR A 6 12.71 -6.26 -0.11
N ASN A 7 13.88 -5.98 -0.73
CA ASN A 7 15.03 -5.38 -0.06
C ASN A 7 15.42 -6.13 1.21
N ASP A 8 15.49 -7.46 1.12
CA ASP A 8 15.87 -8.36 2.21
C ASP A 8 14.93 -8.35 3.41
N LYS A 9 13.72 -7.81 3.25
CA LYS A 9 12.67 -7.87 4.26
C LYS A 9 11.49 -8.66 3.75
N THR A 10 10.83 -9.37 4.65
CA THR A 10 9.62 -10.11 4.33
C THR A 10 8.41 -9.31 4.81
N TYR A 11 7.45 -9.12 3.91
CA TYR A 11 6.24 -8.37 4.18
C TYR A 11 5.04 -9.32 4.15
N ASN A 12 4.20 -9.24 5.17
CA ASN A 12 2.97 -10.02 5.22
C ASN A 12 1.87 -9.24 4.49
N ILE A 13 1.19 -9.93 3.56
CA ILE A 13 0.11 -9.32 2.78
C ILE A 13 -1.20 -9.97 3.23
N PRO A 14 -1.96 -9.33 4.11
CA PRO A 14 -3.22 -9.89 4.59
C PRO A 14 -4.31 -9.83 3.52
N LYS A 15 -5.34 -10.65 3.70
CA LYS A 15 -6.52 -10.58 2.85
C LYS A 15 -7.28 -9.28 3.16
N PRO A 16 -7.91 -8.63 2.18
CA PRO A 16 -8.02 -9.04 0.77
C PRO A 16 -6.88 -8.52 -0.13
N PHE A 17 -5.85 -7.90 0.44
CA PHE A 17 -4.80 -7.25 -0.33
C PHE A 17 -3.99 -8.23 -1.16
N ASP A 18 -3.92 -9.49 -0.75
CA ASP A 18 -3.22 -10.54 -1.48
C ASP A 18 -3.83 -10.83 -2.86
N LEU A 19 -5.03 -10.33 -3.12
CA LEU A 19 -5.70 -10.51 -4.39
C LEU A 19 -5.46 -9.35 -5.36
N CYS A 20 -4.64 -8.37 -4.98
CA CYS A 20 -4.49 -7.13 -5.75
C CYS A 20 -3.31 -7.13 -6.73
N PHE A 21 -2.63 -8.27 -6.92
CA PHE A 21 -1.36 -8.30 -7.69
C PHE A 21 -1.49 -8.88 -9.08
N PHE A 22 -2.64 -8.87 -9.67
CA PHE A 22 -2.89 -9.53 -10.96
C PHE A 22 -1.93 -9.03 -12.05
N GLY A 23 -1.06 -9.94 -12.55
CA GLY A 23 -0.20 -9.68 -13.69
C GLY A 23 0.90 -8.66 -13.48
N ARG A 24 1.14 -8.20 -12.25
CA ARG A 24 2.18 -7.20 -11.96
C ARG A 24 3.37 -7.84 -11.25
N GLU A 25 4.55 -7.28 -11.49
CA GLU A 25 5.72 -7.61 -10.70
C GLU A 25 5.57 -6.94 -9.33
N PRO A 26 5.43 -7.70 -8.23
CA PRO A 26 5.13 -7.10 -6.94
C PRO A 26 6.26 -6.25 -6.36
N THR A 27 7.50 -6.47 -6.79
CA THR A 27 8.67 -5.74 -6.26
C THR A 27 9.10 -4.57 -7.14
N LYS A 28 8.40 -4.30 -8.25
CA LYS A 28 8.73 -3.16 -9.10
C LYS A 28 8.44 -1.86 -8.37
N GLU A 29 9.41 -0.95 -8.35
CA GLU A 29 9.25 0.32 -7.67
C GLU A 29 8.41 1.30 -8.48
N VAL A 30 7.51 1.99 -7.80
CA VAL A 30 6.59 2.97 -8.39
C VAL A 30 6.61 4.22 -7.52
N THR A 31 6.64 5.39 -8.17
CA THR A 31 6.56 6.66 -7.44
C THR A 31 5.12 7.14 -7.42
N LEU A 32 4.62 7.40 -6.21
CA LEU A 32 3.28 7.94 -6.00
C LEU A 32 3.39 9.37 -5.51
N THR A 33 2.42 10.20 -5.85
CA THR A 33 2.38 11.61 -5.44
C THR A 33 1.09 11.88 -4.67
N ASN A 34 1.23 12.52 -3.51
CA ASN A 34 0.09 13.00 -2.74
C ASN A 34 -0.50 14.21 -3.47
N ARG A 35 -1.71 14.08 -3.97
CA ARG A 35 -2.36 15.13 -4.77
C ARG A 35 -2.69 16.39 -3.97
N PHE A 36 -2.66 16.32 -2.65
CA PHE A 36 -2.95 17.49 -1.81
C PHE A 36 -1.69 18.29 -1.48
N SER A 37 -0.58 17.60 -1.20
CA SER A 37 0.68 18.24 -0.80
C SER A 37 1.69 18.37 -1.93
N GLY A 38 1.54 17.55 -2.99
CA GLY A 38 2.52 17.47 -4.06
C GLY A 38 3.77 16.66 -3.71
N GLU A 39 3.85 16.13 -2.50
CA GLU A 39 4.98 15.31 -2.10
C GLU A 39 4.89 13.91 -2.69
N SER A 40 6.04 13.32 -2.99
CA SER A 40 6.13 12.01 -3.62
C SER A 40 6.88 11.02 -2.74
N ALA A 41 6.54 9.74 -2.91
CA ALA A 41 7.25 8.65 -2.28
C ALA A 41 7.32 7.46 -3.23
N THR A 42 8.39 6.67 -3.13
CA THR A 42 8.58 5.48 -3.95
C THR A 42 8.28 4.25 -3.11
N VAL A 43 7.42 3.38 -3.62
CA VAL A 43 7.01 2.14 -2.97
C VAL A 43 7.02 1.00 -3.97
N PRO A 44 7.15 -0.26 -3.53
CA PRO A 44 7.03 -1.39 -4.46
C PRO A 44 5.58 -1.57 -4.92
N ALA A 45 5.39 -2.27 -6.03
CA ALA A 45 4.07 -2.43 -6.65
C ALA A 45 3.05 -3.09 -5.71
N PHE A 46 3.49 -4.01 -4.84
CA PHE A 46 2.55 -4.61 -3.89
C PHE A 46 2.00 -3.57 -2.90
N ALA A 47 2.79 -2.57 -2.55
CA ALA A 47 2.32 -1.47 -1.71
C ALA A 47 1.40 -0.52 -2.48
N VAL A 48 1.61 -0.34 -3.78
CA VAL A 48 0.70 0.45 -4.64
C VAL A 48 -0.68 -0.19 -4.67
N ALA A 49 -0.74 -1.51 -4.78
CA ALA A 49 -2.03 -2.23 -4.79
C ALA A 49 -2.80 -1.98 -3.48
N ILE A 50 -2.11 -1.98 -2.36
CA ILE A 50 -2.73 -1.69 -1.06
C ILE A 50 -3.15 -0.22 -0.98
N TYR A 51 -2.33 0.69 -1.49
CA TYR A 51 -2.65 2.11 -1.55
C TYR A 51 -3.94 2.35 -2.36
N ASP A 52 -4.05 1.73 -3.54
CA ASP A 52 -5.25 1.84 -4.37
C ASP A 52 -6.48 1.29 -3.64
N THR A 53 -6.30 0.19 -2.91
CA THR A 53 -7.39 -0.40 -2.13
C THR A 53 -7.85 0.52 -1.01
N ILE A 54 -6.92 1.21 -0.36
CA ILE A 54 -7.24 2.19 0.69
C ILE A 54 -8.09 3.32 0.10
N LEU A 55 -7.69 3.87 -1.05
CA LEU A 55 -8.43 4.94 -1.70
C LEU A 55 -9.83 4.48 -2.13
N GLY A 56 -9.93 3.27 -2.68
CA GLY A 56 -11.22 2.69 -3.05
C GLY A 56 -12.11 2.45 -1.84
N ALA A 57 -11.54 1.99 -0.73
CA ALA A 57 -12.29 1.76 0.49
C ALA A 57 -12.82 3.07 1.08
N GLU A 58 -12.01 4.14 1.03
CA GLU A 58 -12.46 5.46 1.46
C GLU A 58 -13.63 5.95 0.61
N HIS A 59 -13.53 5.77 -0.70
CA HIS A 59 -14.57 6.20 -1.65
C HIS A 59 -15.89 5.45 -1.43
N THR A 60 -15.81 4.16 -1.09
CA THR A 60 -17.00 3.34 -0.83
C THR A 60 -17.41 3.33 0.63
N GLN A 61 -16.75 4.09 1.48
CA GLN A 61 -17.00 4.18 2.92
C GLN A 61 -16.80 2.85 3.66
N ASN A 62 -15.92 2.00 3.14
CA ASN A 62 -15.54 0.76 3.81
C ASN A 62 -14.39 1.05 4.79
N TYR A 63 -14.74 1.60 5.94
CA TYR A 63 -13.73 2.08 6.90
C TYR A 63 -12.91 0.96 7.54
N ASP A 64 -13.47 -0.23 7.68
CA ASP A 64 -12.71 -1.37 8.22
C ASP A 64 -11.58 -1.76 7.29
N LEU A 65 -11.84 -1.84 5.99
CA LEU A 65 -10.83 -2.15 4.99
C LEU A 65 -9.80 -1.02 4.90
N MET A 66 -10.26 0.21 4.89
CA MET A 66 -9.38 1.38 4.87
C MET A 66 -8.42 1.36 6.05
N GLN A 67 -8.93 1.13 7.26
CA GLN A 67 -8.12 1.11 8.47
C GLN A 67 -7.10 -0.02 8.44
N LYS A 68 -7.48 -1.16 7.89
CA LYS A 68 -6.58 -2.29 7.75
C LYS A 68 -5.39 -1.94 6.85
N GLY A 69 -5.65 -1.27 5.73
CA GLY A 69 -4.60 -0.81 4.83
C GLY A 69 -3.70 0.24 5.46
N LEU A 70 -4.29 1.20 6.16
CA LEU A 70 -3.53 2.24 6.85
C LEU A 70 -2.60 1.64 7.92
N ASN A 71 -3.09 0.68 8.69
CA ASN A 71 -2.30 0.00 9.70
C ASN A 71 -1.14 -0.76 9.07
N TRP A 72 -1.38 -1.39 7.92
CA TRP A 72 -0.33 -2.09 7.17
C TRP A 72 0.78 -1.11 6.75
N TYR A 73 0.42 0.06 6.22
CA TYR A 73 1.38 1.08 5.81
C TYR A 73 2.17 1.61 7.01
N ARG A 74 1.52 1.86 8.12
CA ARG A 74 2.20 2.32 9.34
C ARG A 74 3.24 1.31 9.82
N LYS A 75 2.94 0.02 9.65
CA LYS A 75 3.83 -1.04 10.09
C LYS A 75 5.06 -1.19 9.19
N TYR A 76 4.86 -1.15 7.88
CA TYR A 76 5.89 -1.50 6.91
C TYR A 76 6.49 -0.30 6.17
N PHE A 77 5.71 0.73 5.94
CA PHE A 77 6.14 1.90 5.18
C PHE A 77 5.70 3.18 5.90
N ALA A 78 6.10 3.30 7.15
CA ALA A 78 5.68 4.43 7.99
C ALA A 78 6.03 5.79 7.38
N LYS A 79 7.22 5.91 6.80
CA LYS A 79 7.69 7.14 6.19
C LYS A 79 6.85 7.50 4.96
N GLN A 80 6.58 6.52 4.10
CA GLN A 80 5.75 6.70 2.92
C GLN A 80 4.30 6.98 3.32
N TYR A 81 3.82 6.36 4.39
CA TYR A 81 2.49 6.64 4.92
C TYR A 81 2.34 8.12 5.26
N MET A 82 3.33 8.69 5.94
CA MET A 82 3.28 10.10 6.32
C MET A 82 3.28 11.03 5.10
N THR A 83 3.96 10.63 4.03
CA THR A 83 3.99 11.41 2.80
C THR A 83 2.70 11.29 1.99
N LEU A 84 2.15 10.08 1.87
CA LEU A 84 1.07 9.80 0.93
C LEU A 84 -0.32 9.80 1.56
N LEU A 85 -0.44 9.39 2.80
CA LEU A 85 -1.73 9.07 3.42
C LEU A 85 -2.03 9.84 4.70
N ASP A 86 -1.08 10.57 5.21
CA ASP A 86 -1.26 11.33 6.45
C ASP A 86 -1.83 12.72 6.19
#